data_e8376eb61979b5447af053ea1775bd3c
#
_entry.id   e8376eb61979b5447af053ea1775bd3c
#
_cell.length_a   1.000
_cell.length_b   1.000
_cell.length_c   1.000
_cell.angle_alpha   90.00
_cell.angle_beta   90.00
_cell.angle_gamma   90.00
#
_symmetry.space_group_name_H-M   'P 1'
#
loop_
_entity.id
_entity.type
_entity.pdbx_description
1 polymer ?
#
loop_
_entity_poly.entity_id
_entity_poly.type
_entity_poly.pdbx_seq_one_letter_code
_entity_poly.pdbx_strand_id
1 'polypeptide(L)'
;MDGHEFDPGYVEEPFRSLCASYPGQEVYPPSGFRVEWGPVFHRGRLDGSARVVLIGQDPAQHEVIVRRILVGAAGQRTQGFLAKLGIDTSYVMVNTFLYSVYGQGAGERHKHDPAIVDYRNRWLDALLVDRGVEAVVALGRLADDAFDRWRATPAGQGFDAAYEHVTHPTAPESGSGGNPDRHAALMGAMLQNWNSALARLHERIRHPDVGRDLIPYTDRLTSSDYAA
;
A
#
# COMPACT_ATOMS: atom_id res chain seq x y z
N MET A 1 -24.47 2.25 -14.38
CA MET A 1 -23.20 2.01 -13.65
C MET A 1 -23.20 3.00 -12.53
N ASP A 2 -23.53 2.53 -11.36
CA ASP A 2 -23.52 3.38 -10.18
C ASP A 2 -22.07 3.76 -9.93
N GLY A 3 -21.82 5.07 -9.80
CA GLY A 3 -20.48 5.61 -9.65
C GLY A 3 -19.79 4.98 -8.44
N HIS A 4 -18.52 4.64 -8.58
CA HIS A 4 -17.73 4.09 -7.50
C HIS A 4 -17.55 5.12 -6.38
N GLU A 5 -18.46 5.14 -5.43
CA GLU A 5 -18.35 5.96 -4.22
C GLU A 5 -17.30 5.46 -3.23
N PHE A 6 -16.57 4.38 -3.56
CA PHE A 6 -15.58 3.82 -2.63
C PHE A 6 -14.28 4.64 -2.52
N ASP A 7 -14.11 5.65 -3.36
CA ASP A 7 -12.98 6.57 -3.32
C ASP A 7 -13.49 8.02 -3.52
N PRO A 8 -14.19 8.58 -2.51
CA PRO A 8 -14.82 9.90 -2.63
C PRO A 8 -13.81 11.06 -2.59
N GLY A 9 -12.52 10.78 -2.42
CA GLY A 9 -11.49 11.78 -2.24
C GLY A 9 -11.34 12.23 -0.78
N TYR A 10 -10.70 13.38 -0.57
CA TYR A 10 -10.25 13.86 0.73
C TYR A 10 -10.98 15.14 1.17
N VAL A 11 -12.32 15.16 1.06
CA VAL A 11 -13.13 16.33 1.45
C VAL A 11 -13.31 16.47 2.98
N GLU A 12 -13.17 15.38 3.73
CA GLU A 12 -13.37 15.34 5.17
C GLU A 12 -12.04 15.51 5.94
N GLU A 13 -12.14 16.06 7.16
CA GLU A 13 -11.00 16.13 8.07
C GLU A 13 -10.68 14.73 8.66
N PRO A 14 -9.40 14.43 8.94
CA PRO A 14 -8.22 15.29 8.80
C PRO A 14 -7.60 15.29 7.39
N PHE A 15 -8.14 14.51 6.46
CA PHE A 15 -7.53 14.29 5.14
C PHE A 15 -7.52 15.55 4.28
N ARG A 16 -8.55 16.39 4.37
CA ARG A 16 -8.59 17.68 3.68
C ARG A 16 -7.39 18.55 4.09
N SER A 17 -7.14 18.68 5.40
CA SER A 17 -6.00 19.46 5.91
C SER A 17 -4.67 18.84 5.55
N LEU A 18 -4.53 17.51 5.60
CA LEU A 18 -3.32 16.80 5.18
C LEU A 18 -3.01 17.05 3.70
N CYS A 19 -4.02 16.96 2.84
CA CYS A 19 -3.84 17.23 1.41
C CYS A 19 -3.65 18.72 1.10
N ALA A 20 -4.19 19.64 1.88
CA ALA A 20 -3.99 21.08 1.68
C ALA A 20 -2.60 21.55 2.14
N SER A 21 -2.00 20.88 3.13
CA SER A 21 -0.70 21.22 3.73
C SER A 21 0.39 20.22 3.37
N TYR A 22 0.32 19.57 2.20
CA TYR A 22 1.35 18.60 1.80
C TYR A 22 2.71 19.26 1.59
N PRO A 23 3.81 18.60 2.00
CA PRO A 23 5.15 19.13 1.83
C PRO A 23 5.62 19.04 0.38
N GLY A 24 6.34 20.06 -0.07
CA GLY A 24 6.95 20.18 -1.39
C GLY A 24 8.44 19.85 -1.41
N GLN A 25 9.16 20.54 -2.29
CA GLN A 25 10.60 20.32 -2.50
C GLN A 25 11.49 20.69 -1.30
N GLU A 26 10.97 21.45 -0.35
CA GLU A 26 11.65 21.79 0.90
C GLU A 26 11.81 20.58 1.82
N VAL A 27 10.95 19.57 1.67
CA VAL A 27 10.98 18.30 2.40
C VAL A 27 11.40 17.14 1.49
N TYR A 28 10.96 17.14 0.24
CA TYR A 28 11.27 16.12 -0.76
C TYR A 28 12.28 16.70 -1.78
N PRO A 29 13.60 16.51 -1.57
CA PRO A 29 14.60 17.12 -2.44
C PRO A 29 14.48 16.62 -3.89
N PRO A 30 14.49 17.53 -4.90
CA PRO A 30 14.37 17.16 -6.31
C PRO A 30 15.48 16.24 -6.83
N SER A 31 16.60 16.13 -6.12
CA SER A 31 17.65 15.14 -6.42
C SER A 31 17.26 13.70 -6.10
N GLY A 32 16.26 13.50 -5.26
CA GLY A 32 15.75 12.18 -4.85
C GLY A 32 14.33 11.90 -5.32
N PHE A 33 13.54 12.95 -5.59
CA PHE A 33 12.11 12.84 -5.85
C PHE A 33 11.66 13.64 -7.07
N ARG A 34 10.72 13.10 -7.82
CA ARG A 34 10.07 13.76 -8.96
C ARG A 34 8.93 14.66 -8.47
N VAL A 35 9.29 15.73 -7.78
CA VAL A 35 8.31 16.67 -7.19
C VAL A 35 7.48 17.35 -8.27
N GLU A 36 8.05 17.56 -9.45
CA GLU A 36 7.40 18.12 -10.63
C GLU A 36 6.22 17.28 -11.16
N TRP A 37 6.18 16.00 -10.81
CA TRP A 37 5.06 15.12 -11.16
C TRP A 37 3.84 15.32 -10.26
N GLY A 38 4.03 16.01 -9.12
CA GLY A 38 3.02 16.24 -8.12
C GLY A 38 2.78 15.04 -7.20
N PRO A 39 2.09 15.27 -6.07
CA PRO A 39 1.83 14.26 -5.06
C PRO A 39 0.74 13.28 -5.50
N VAL A 40 0.82 12.03 -4.97
CA VAL A 40 -0.27 11.05 -5.04
C VAL A 40 -0.55 10.57 -3.63
N PHE A 41 -1.74 10.89 -3.11
CA PHE A 41 -2.03 10.72 -1.68
C PHE A 41 -2.51 9.32 -1.31
N HIS A 42 -3.56 8.83 -1.96
CA HIS A 42 -4.21 7.59 -1.56
C HIS A 42 -5.02 6.96 -2.71
N ARG A 43 -5.58 5.80 -2.41
CA ARG A 43 -6.68 5.16 -3.15
C ARG A 43 -7.57 4.44 -2.16
N GLY A 44 -8.91 4.57 -2.30
CA GLY A 44 -9.88 3.86 -1.49
C GLY A 44 -10.51 4.73 -0.41
N ARG A 45 -10.99 4.12 0.67
CA ARG A 45 -11.87 4.76 1.63
C ARG A 45 -11.14 5.56 2.70
N LEU A 46 -11.52 6.80 2.87
CA LEU A 46 -11.05 7.69 3.94
C LEU A 46 -12.10 7.96 5.03
N ASP A 47 -13.32 7.46 4.85
CA ASP A 47 -14.48 7.65 5.73
C ASP A 47 -14.46 6.80 7.01
N GLY A 48 -13.42 6.02 7.24
CA GLY A 48 -13.29 5.11 8.38
C GLY A 48 -13.91 3.72 8.15
N SER A 49 -14.46 3.45 6.98
CA SER A 49 -15.02 2.13 6.64
C SER A 49 -13.98 1.13 6.10
N ALA A 50 -12.73 1.55 5.89
CA ALA A 50 -11.67 0.65 5.48
C ALA A 50 -11.36 -0.39 6.56
N ARG A 51 -11.35 -1.67 6.18
CA ARG A 51 -10.95 -2.80 7.03
C ARG A 51 -9.48 -3.14 6.87
N VAL A 52 -8.93 -2.87 5.68
CA VAL A 52 -7.52 -3.15 5.36
C VAL A 52 -6.83 -1.89 4.87
N VAL A 53 -5.69 -1.57 5.47
CA VAL A 53 -4.78 -0.51 5.01
C VAL A 53 -3.59 -1.17 4.32
N LEU A 54 -3.27 -0.73 3.10
CA LEU A 54 -2.07 -1.17 2.40
C LEU A 54 -1.09 -0.01 2.30
N ILE A 55 0.18 -0.32 2.58
CA ILE A 55 1.27 0.65 2.49
C ILE A 55 2.19 0.22 1.36
N GLY A 56 2.28 1.06 0.32
CA GLY A 56 3.23 0.90 -0.78
C GLY A 56 4.49 1.72 -0.57
N GLN A 57 5.33 1.78 -1.59
CA GLN A 57 6.59 2.51 -1.55
C GLN A 57 6.44 3.95 -2.02
N ASP A 58 6.25 4.16 -3.30
CA ASP A 58 6.15 5.47 -3.96
C ASP A 58 5.30 5.37 -5.23
N PRO A 59 4.73 6.48 -5.71
CA PRO A 59 3.92 6.45 -6.91
C PRO A 59 4.79 6.27 -8.17
N ALA A 60 4.38 5.33 -9.04
CA ALA A 60 4.95 5.15 -10.37
C ALA A 60 4.32 6.13 -11.38
N GLN A 61 4.87 6.20 -12.59
CA GLN A 61 4.43 7.15 -13.62
C GLN A 61 2.93 7.10 -13.93
N HIS A 62 2.35 5.90 -14.08
CA HIS A 62 0.92 5.76 -14.35
C HIS A 62 0.06 6.25 -13.20
N GLU A 63 0.50 6.06 -11.97
CA GLU A 63 -0.18 6.51 -10.75
C GLU A 63 -0.21 8.04 -10.65
N VAL A 64 0.89 8.68 -11.06
CA VAL A 64 0.96 10.14 -11.15
C VAL A 64 -0.01 10.69 -12.19
N ILE A 65 -0.16 10.02 -13.36
CA ILE A 65 -1.08 10.44 -14.41
C ILE A 65 -2.54 10.36 -13.95
N VAL A 66 -2.91 9.23 -13.31
CA VAL A 66 -4.30 8.99 -12.89
C VAL A 66 -4.60 9.49 -11.47
N ARG A 67 -3.61 9.98 -10.75
CA ARG A 67 -3.69 10.46 -9.36
C ARG A 67 -4.22 9.40 -8.38
N ARG A 68 -3.87 8.14 -8.60
CA ARG A 68 -4.30 7.00 -7.76
C ARG A 68 -3.14 6.03 -7.54
N ILE A 69 -3.01 5.56 -6.31
CA ILE A 69 -1.99 4.60 -5.89
C ILE A 69 -2.32 3.20 -6.42
N LEU A 70 -1.28 2.44 -6.73
CA LEU A 70 -1.35 1.02 -7.12
C LEU A 70 -2.32 0.78 -8.27
N VAL A 71 -2.08 1.46 -9.38
CA VAL A 71 -2.64 1.16 -10.69
C VAL A 71 -1.63 0.38 -11.54
N GLY A 72 -2.06 -0.25 -12.61
CA GLY A 72 -1.21 -1.12 -13.43
C GLY A 72 -0.98 -2.50 -12.79
N ALA A 73 0.09 -3.20 -13.19
CA ALA A 73 0.33 -4.60 -12.80
C ALA A 73 0.44 -4.79 -11.28
N ALA A 74 1.14 -3.90 -10.58
CA ALA A 74 1.23 -3.95 -9.12
C ALA A 74 -0.15 -3.81 -8.48
N GLY A 75 -0.95 -2.85 -8.96
CA GLY A 75 -2.29 -2.60 -8.46
C GLY A 75 -3.25 -3.76 -8.71
N GLN A 76 -3.24 -4.33 -9.90
CA GLN A 76 -4.07 -5.49 -10.24
C GLN A 76 -3.76 -6.69 -9.35
N ARG A 77 -2.47 -6.99 -9.12
CA ARG A 77 -2.05 -8.07 -8.20
C ARG A 77 -2.46 -7.80 -6.77
N THR A 78 -2.30 -6.56 -6.30
CA THR A 78 -2.69 -6.15 -4.95
C THR A 78 -4.21 -6.26 -4.75
N GLN A 79 -4.99 -5.86 -5.75
CA GLN A 79 -6.45 -6.03 -5.71
C GLN A 79 -6.86 -7.51 -5.72
N GLY A 80 -6.18 -8.35 -6.52
CA GLY A 80 -6.37 -9.80 -6.46
C GLY A 80 -6.06 -10.40 -5.09
N PHE A 81 -5.01 -9.91 -4.41
CA PHE A 81 -4.68 -10.28 -3.04
C PHE A 81 -5.82 -9.91 -2.07
N LEU A 82 -6.34 -8.69 -2.15
CA LEU A 82 -7.47 -8.24 -1.35
C LEU A 82 -8.75 -9.04 -1.63
N ALA A 83 -9.02 -9.31 -2.90
CA ALA A 83 -10.19 -10.09 -3.30
C ALA A 83 -10.17 -11.51 -2.70
N LYS A 84 -8.99 -12.14 -2.54
CA LYS A 84 -8.86 -13.44 -1.86
C LYS A 84 -9.22 -13.36 -0.37
N LEU A 85 -9.12 -12.19 0.24
CA LEU A 85 -9.55 -11.93 1.63
C LEU A 85 -11.03 -11.51 1.72
N GLY A 86 -11.73 -11.44 0.59
CA GLY A 86 -13.10 -10.92 0.54
C GLY A 86 -13.19 -9.39 0.69
N ILE A 87 -12.10 -8.68 0.46
CA ILE A 87 -12.02 -7.21 0.52
C ILE A 87 -12.11 -6.67 -0.91
N ASP A 88 -13.27 -6.17 -1.28
CA ASP A 88 -13.51 -5.62 -2.61
C ASP A 88 -13.48 -4.07 -2.60
N THR A 89 -14.02 -3.44 -1.55
CA THR A 89 -14.11 -1.98 -1.42
C THR A 89 -13.67 -1.43 -0.07
N SER A 90 -13.67 -2.22 1.02
CA SER A 90 -13.33 -1.76 2.37
C SER A 90 -11.82 -1.70 2.61
N TYR A 91 -11.11 -1.01 1.74
CA TYR A 91 -9.67 -0.81 1.86
C TYR A 91 -9.26 0.65 1.61
N VAL A 92 -8.06 0.98 2.07
CA VAL A 92 -7.34 2.18 1.68
C VAL A 92 -5.87 1.85 1.42
N MET A 93 -5.30 2.49 0.42
CA MET A 93 -3.89 2.35 0.04
C MET A 93 -3.20 3.70 0.16
N VAL A 94 -2.03 3.71 0.78
CA VAL A 94 -1.14 4.86 0.88
C VAL A 94 0.28 4.45 0.53
N ASN A 95 1.16 5.41 0.23
CA ASN A 95 2.57 5.13 -0.01
C ASN A 95 3.46 5.66 1.12
N THR A 96 4.63 5.08 1.27
CA THR A 96 5.68 5.57 2.15
C THR A 96 6.13 6.97 1.74
N PHE A 97 6.24 7.23 0.44
CA PHE A 97 6.59 8.53 -0.12
C PHE A 97 5.44 9.12 -0.92
N LEU A 98 5.26 10.43 -0.77
CA LEU A 98 4.22 11.19 -1.46
C LEU A 98 4.51 11.36 -2.96
N TYR A 99 5.79 11.38 -3.33
CA TYR A 99 6.27 11.56 -4.69
C TYR A 99 7.06 10.36 -5.18
N SER A 100 7.07 10.18 -6.49
CA SER A 100 7.90 9.18 -7.15
C SER A 100 9.39 9.39 -6.84
N VAL A 101 10.12 8.32 -6.57
CA VAL A 101 11.57 8.39 -6.27
C VAL A 101 12.42 8.21 -7.53
N TYR A 102 13.63 8.79 -7.52
CA TYR A 102 14.65 8.52 -8.54
C TYR A 102 15.41 7.25 -8.19
N GLY A 103 14.89 6.11 -8.65
CA GLY A 103 15.48 4.79 -8.42
C GLY A 103 15.39 4.35 -6.94
N GLN A 104 15.66 3.08 -6.69
CA GLN A 104 15.53 2.49 -5.36
C GLN A 104 16.44 3.14 -4.31
N GLY A 105 17.64 3.58 -4.71
CA GLY A 105 18.60 4.21 -3.81
C GLY A 105 18.12 5.53 -3.20
N ALA A 106 17.26 6.29 -3.88
CA ALA A 106 16.72 7.52 -3.33
C ALA A 106 15.75 7.23 -2.17
N GLY A 107 14.85 6.26 -2.34
CA GLY A 107 13.96 5.83 -1.26
C GLY A 107 14.73 5.41 0.00
N GLU A 108 15.78 4.60 -0.15
CA GLU A 108 16.61 4.17 0.98
C GLU A 108 17.31 5.33 1.70
N ARG A 109 17.79 6.34 0.97
CA ARG A 109 18.46 7.51 1.59
C ARG A 109 17.53 8.37 2.40
N HIS A 110 16.28 8.52 1.96
CA HIS A 110 15.32 9.48 2.50
C HIS A 110 14.24 8.87 3.39
N LYS A 111 14.19 7.56 3.54
CA LYS A 111 13.14 6.86 4.32
C LYS A 111 13.06 7.26 5.80
N HIS A 112 14.14 7.84 6.33
CA HIS A 112 14.25 8.26 7.72
C HIS A 112 14.34 9.79 7.89
N ASP A 113 14.18 10.57 6.83
CA ASP A 113 14.16 12.03 6.93
C ASP A 113 13.00 12.48 7.81
N PRO A 114 13.26 13.24 8.90
CA PRO A 114 12.25 13.47 9.94
C PRO A 114 10.96 14.09 9.41
N ALA A 115 11.04 15.06 8.49
CA ALA A 115 9.87 15.72 7.94
C ALA A 115 9.04 14.81 7.02
N ILE A 116 9.70 13.89 6.27
CA ILE A 116 9.02 12.86 5.46
C ILE A 116 8.31 11.87 6.39
N VAL A 117 9.01 11.41 7.43
CA VAL A 117 8.47 10.50 8.44
C VAL A 117 7.27 11.12 9.17
N ASP A 118 7.37 12.39 9.59
CA ASP A 118 6.29 13.10 10.27
C ASP A 118 5.03 13.17 9.40
N TYR A 119 5.15 13.62 8.17
CA TYR A 119 4.00 13.74 7.27
C TYR A 119 3.35 12.37 7.00
N ARG A 120 4.13 11.33 6.76
CA ARG A 120 3.63 9.97 6.60
C ARG A 120 2.93 9.47 7.86
N ASN A 121 3.53 9.70 9.04
CA ASN A 121 2.94 9.25 10.30
C ASN A 121 1.60 9.94 10.59
N ARG A 122 1.43 11.22 10.26
CA ARG A 122 0.14 11.91 10.34
C ARG A 122 -0.94 11.25 9.48
N TRP A 123 -0.59 10.73 8.30
CA TRP A 123 -1.50 9.93 7.48
C TRP A 123 -1.85 8.61 8.16
N LEU A 124 -0.86 7.91 8.72
CA LEU A 124 -1.11 6.64 9.43
C LEU A 124 -1.92 6.85 10.69
N ASP A 125 -1.69 7.92 11.45
CA ASP A 125 -2.54 8.29 12.60
C ASP A 125 -3.99 8.48 12.15
N ALA A 126 -4.22 9.24 11.10
CA ALA A 126 -5.56 9.52 10.59
C ALA A 126 -6.29 8.26 10.06
N LEU A 127 -5.54 7.27 9.58
CA LEU A 127 -6.09 6.04 9.02
C LEU A 127 -6.28 4.93 10.06
N LEU A 128 -5.46 4.90 11.11
CA LEU A 128 -5.35 3.73 11.99
C LEU A 128 -5.83 3.98 13.41
N VAL A 129 -5.69 5.22 13.93
CA VAL A 129 -6.11 5.52 15.30
C VAL A 129 -7.63 5.66 15.38
N ASP A 130 -8.24 4.90 16.29
CA ASP A 130 -9.70 4.89 16.52
C ASP A 130 -10.54 4.63 15.25
N ARG A 131 -9.97 3.84 14.32
CA ARG A 131 -10.63 3.41 13.09
C ARG A 131 -10.91 1.90 13.14
N GLY A 132 -11.87 1.44 12.37
CA GLY A 132 -12.26 0.04 12.32
C GLY A 132 -11.33 -0.85 11.47
N VAL A 133 -10.04 -0.50 11.38
CA VAL A 133 -9.05 -1.27 10.60
C VAL A 133 -8.73 -2.58 11.31
N GLU A 134 -8.81 -3.67 10.58
CA GLU A 134 -8.58 -5.03 11.06
C GLU A 134 -7.21 -5.58 10.64
N ALA A 135 -6.64 -5.02 9.56
CA ALA A 135 -5.33 -5.42 9.09
C ALA A 135 -4.56 -4.29 8.40
N VAL A 136 -3.24 -4.33 8.53
CA VAL A 136 -2.30 -3.54 7.74
C VAL A 136 -1.39 -4.47 6.94
N VAL A 137 -1.17 -4.18 5.66
CA VAL A 137 -0.30 -4.93 4.77
C VAL A 137 0.77 -4.01 4.20
N ALA A 138 2.03 -4.26 4.54
CA ALA A 138 3.17 -3.53 3.96
C ALA A 138 3.69 -4.26 2.71
N LEU A 139 3.73 -3.55 1.59
CA LEU A 139 4.18 -4.06 0.30
C LEU A 139 5.67 -3.78 0.10
N GLY A 140 6.51 -4.71 0.56
CA GLY A 140 7.95 -4.60 0.46
C GLY A 140 8.61 -3.84 1.61
N ARG A 141 9.94 -3.87 1.63
CA ARG A 141 10.78 -3.48 2.78
C ARG A 141 10.68 -2.01 3.19
N LEU A 142 10.51 -1.08 2.26
CA LEU A 142 10.37 0.34 2.62
C LEU A 142 9.04 0.64 3.31
N ALA A 143 7.98 -0.04 2.90
CA ALA A 143 6.68 0.05 3.54
C ALA A 143 6.68 -0.60 4.93
N ASP A 144 7.38 -1.72 5.09
CA ASP A 144 7.62 -2.41 6.36
C ASP A 144 8.35 -1.50 7.36
N ASP A 145 9.51 -0.97 6.98
CA ASP A 145 10.27 0.00 7.80
C ASP A 145 9.42 1.23 8.17
N ALA A 146 8.61 1.71 7.24
CA ALA A 146 7.72 2.84 7.49
C ALA A 146 6.67 2.54 8.56
N PHE A 147 6.05 1.37 8.50
CA PHE A 147 5.05 0.96 9.46
C PHE A 147 5.65 0.64 10.84
N ASP A 148 6.80 -0.03 10.90
CA ASP A 148 7.50 -0.32 12.14
C ASP A 148 7.88 0.97 12.90
N ARG A 149 8.30 2.01 12.17
CA ARG A 149 8.56 3.32 12.76
C ARG A 149 7.32 3.98 13.31
N TRP A 150 6.20 3.89 12.59
CA TRP A 150 4.93 4.39 13.09
C TRP A 150 4.49 3.63 14.35
N ARG A 151 4.60 2.30 14.37
CA ARG A 151 4.29 1.48 15.55
C ARG A 151 5.11 1.84 16.78
N ALA A 152 6.31 2.37 16.61
CA ALA A 152 7.15 2.85 17.71
C ALA A 152 6.70 4.21 18.28
N THR A 153 5.77 4.93 17.61
CA THR A 153 5.21 6.19 18.13
C THR A 153 4.18 5.93 19.23
N PRO A 154 3.87 6.92 20.09
CA PRO A 154 2.79 6.79 21.07
C PRO A 154 1.44 6.39 20.45
N ALA A 155 1.09 6.90 19.28
CA ALA A 155 -0.13 6.56 18.55
C ALA A 155 -0.12 5.09 18.08
N GLY A 156 1.01 4.63 17.56
CA GLY A 156 1.17 3.27 17.05
C GLY A 156 1.28 2.18 18.12
N GLN A 157 1.69 2.53 19.34
CA GLN A 157 1.85 1.56 20.43
C GLN A 157 0.54 0.88 20.87
N GLY A 158 -0.61 1.51 20.63
CA GLY A 158 -1.94 0.95 20.90
C GLY A 158 -2.53 0.13 19.77
N PHE A 159 -1.83 0.01 18.64
CA PHE A 159 -2.34 -0.70 17.46
C PHE A 159 -2.25 -2.22 17.65
N ASP A 160 -3.39 -2.91 17.63
CA ASP A 160 -3.53 -4.36 17.87
C ASP A 160 -4.11 -5.16 16.69
N ALA A 161 -4.40 -4.49 15.56
CA ALA A 161 -4.89 -5.16 14.36
C ALA A 161 -3.79 -6.04 13.72
N ALA A 162 -4.21 -6.95 12.83
CA ALA A 162 -3.27 -7.83 12.14
C ALA A 162 -2.27 -7.04 11.30
N TYR A 163 -1.03 -7.52 11.25
CA TYR A 163 0.00 -6.94 10.42
C TYR A 163 0.72 -8.01 9.60
N GLU A 164 0.92 -7.74 8.31
CA GLU A 164 1.69 -8.59 7.42
C GLU A 164 2.61 -7.75 6.53
N HIS A 165 3.88 -8.15 6.49
CA HIS A 165 4.83 -7.70 5.49
C HIS A 165 4.86 -8.72 4.34
N VAL A 166 4.56 -8.26 3.14
CA VAL A 166 4.56 -9.11 1.95
C VAL A 166 5.57 -8.63 0.92
N THR A 167 6.07 -9.56 0.12
CA THR A 167 6.95 -9.24 -1.01
C THR A 167 6.26 -8.27 -1.96
N HIS A 168 6.98 -7.21 -2.39
CA HIS A 168 6.42 -6.20 -3.28
C HIS A 168 5.86 -6.82 -4.57
N PRO A 169 4.67 -6.40 -5.06
CA PRO A 169 3.99 -7.03 -6.19
C PRO A 169 4.81 -7.13 -7.49
N THR A 170 5.78 -6.26 -7.70
CA THR A 170 6.66 -6.26 -8.87
C THR A 170 8.11 -6.65 -8.55
N ALA A 171 8.36 -7.28 -7.40
CA ALA A 171 9.68 -7.78 -7.04
C ALA A 171 10.24 -8.80 -8.04
N PRO A 172 9.43 -9.71 -8.65
CA PRO A 172 9.93 -10.63 -9.65
C PRO A 172 10.50 -9.92 -10.89
N GLU A 173 9.82 -8.88 -11.38
CA GLU A 173 10.26 -8.09 -12.54
C GLU A 173 11.55 -7.33 -12.23
N SER A 174 11.58 -6.61 -11.11
CA SER A 174 12.74 -5.80 -10.73
C SER A 174 13.96 -6.62 -10.33
N GLY A 175 13.73 -7.81 -9.75
CA GLY A 175 14.80 -8.68 -9.26
C GLY A 175 15.37 -9.65 -10.29
N SER A 176 14.66 -9.92 -11.38
CA SER A 176 15.07 -10.95 -12.37
C SER A 176 16.22 -10.52 -13.27
N GLY A 177 16.41 -9.22 -13.48
CA GLY A 177 17.40 -8.70 -14.43
C GLY A 177 17.15 -9.18 -15.87
N GLY A 178 15.89 -9.49 -16.22
CA GLY A 178 15.50 -10.02 -17.52
C GLY A 178 15.72 -11.53 -17.71
N ASN A 179 16.18 -12.24 -16.68
CA ASN A 179 16.35 -13.70 -16.73
C ASN A 179 15.02 -14.42 -16.41
N PRO A 180 14.47 -15.24 -17.36
CA PRO A 180 13.18 -15.89 -17.19
C PRO A 180 13.13 -16.90 -16.03
N ASP A 181 14.18 -17.71 -15.82
CA ASP A 181 14.21 -18.72 -14.77
C ASP A 181 14.26 -18.05 -13.39
N ARG A 182 15.06 -16.98 -13.27
CA ARG A 182 15.12 -16.18 -12.06
C ARG A 182 13.78 -15.46 -11.81
N HIS A 183 13.12 -14.96 -12.84
CA HIS A 183 11.78 -14.39 -12.71
C HIS A 183 10.77 -15.41 -12.18
N ALA A 184 10.75 -16.61 -12.75
CA ALA A 184 9.85 -17.69 -12.30
C ALA A 184 10.13 -18.07 -10.84
N ALA A 185 11.40 -18.21 -10.44
CA ALA A 185 11.78 -18.52 -9.06
C ALA A 185 11.33 -17.40 -8.08
N LEU A 186 11.53 -16.13 -8.44
CA LEU A 186 11.11 -14.99 -7.63
C LEU A 186 9.59 -14.89 -7.54
N MET A 187 8.87 -15.20 -8.63
CA MET A 187 7.41 -15.24 -8.65
C MET A 187 6.90 -16.32 -7.69
N GLY A 188 7.42 -17.53 -7.76
CA GLY A 188 7.04 -18.62 -6.86
C GLY A 188 7.28 -18.25 -5.39
N ALA A 189 8.46 -17.68 -5.07
CA ALA A 189 8.78 -17.22 -3.72
C ALA A 189 7.81 -16.10 -3.23
N MET A 190 7.48 -15.16 -4.09
CA MET A 190 6.49 -14.11 -3.78
C MET A 190 5.11 -14.71 -3.48
N LEU A 191 4.64 -15.63 -4.30
CA LEU A 191 3.31 -16.25 -4.11
C LEU A 191 3.26 -17.12 -2.84
N GLN A 192 4.34 -17.81 -2.49
CA GLN A 192 4.44 -18.53 -1.21
C GLN A 192 4.38 -17.56 -0.02
N ASN A 193 5.11 -16.45 -0.07
CA ASN A 193 5.05 -15.42 0.96
C ASN A 193 3.62 -14.84 1.08
N TRP A 194 2.98 -14.53 -0.05
CA TRP A 194 1.62 -14.01 -0.08
C TRP A 194 0.61 -15.01 0.47
N ASN A 195 0.71 -16.29 0.11
CA ASN A 195 -0.17 -17.32 0.64
C ASN A 195 -0.07 -17.45 2.16
N SER A 196 1.14 -17.36 2.70
CA SER A 196 1.35 -17.38 4.15
C SER A 196 0.71 -16.17 4.85
N ALA A 197 0.81 -14.99 4.26
CA ALA A 197 0.15 -13.78 4.76
C ALA A 197 -1.38 -13.88 4.64
N LEU A 198 -1.89 -14.35 3.49
CA LEU A 198 -3.33 -14.55 3.27
C LEU A 198 -3.95 -15.46 4.32
N ALA A 199 -3.29 -16.58 4.65
CA ALA A 199 -3.79 -17.51 5.66
C ALA A 199 -3.95 -16.83 7.03
N ARG A 200 -2.94 -16.08 7.47
CA ARG A 200 -2.99 -15.38 8.75
C ARG A 200 -4.00 -14.23 8.76
N LEU A 201 -4.09 -13.46 7.66
CA LEU A 201 -5.03 -12.35 7.54
C LEU A 201 -6.48 -12.83 7.47
N HIS A 202 -6.75 -13.92 6.76
CA HIS A 202 -8.09 -14.48 6.62
C HIS A 202 -8.70 -14.90 7.97
N GLU A 203 -7.87 -15.35 8.90
CA GLU A 203 -8.31 -15.69 10.27
C GLU A 203 -8.59 -14.45 11.14
N ARG A 204 -8.02 -13.29 10.77
CA ARG A 204 -8.06 -12.08 11.58
C ARG A 204 -9.06 -11.04 11.08
N ILE A 205 -9.35 -11.01 9.79
CA ILE A 205 -10.34 -10.11 9.19
C ILE A 205 -11.73 -10.68 9.48
N ARG A 206 -12.51 -9.96 10.29
CA ARG A 206 -13.82 -10.38 10.78
C ARG A 206 -14.98 -9.85 9.95
N HIS A 207 -14.76 -8.73 9.25
CA HIS A 207 -15.79 -8.03 8.50
C HIS A 207 -15.37 -7.81 7.03
N PRO A 208 -15.18 -8.91 6.27
CA PRO A 208 -14.91 -8.77 4.83
C PRO A 208 -16.17 -8.24 4.12
N ASP A 209 -15.99 -7.60 2.97
CA ASP A 209 -17.11 -7.15 2.11
C ASP A 209 -17.91 -8.32 1.59
N VAL A 210 -17.22 -9.42 1.28
CA VAL A 210 -17.81 -10.67 0.78
C VAL A 210 -17.20 -11.85 1.52
N GLY A 211 -18.03 -12.62 2.19
CA GLY A 211 -17.60 -13.89 2.79
C GLY A 211 -17.25 -14.90 1.69
N ARG A 212 -16.00 -15.36 1.68
CA ARG A 212 -15.55 -16.40 0.74
C ARG A 212 -14.46 -17.27 1.35
N ASP A 213 -14.39 -18.50 0.90
CA ASP A 213 -13.30 -19.41 1.28
C ASP A 213 -11.97 -18.88 0.70
N LEU A 214 -10.89 -19.01 1.48
CA LEU A 214 -9.58 -18.64 1.00
C LEU A 214 -9.08 -19.63 -0.04
N ILE A 215 -8.88 -19.14 -1.26
CA ILE A 215 -8.25 -19.89 -2.34
C ILE A 215 -6.83 -19.35 -2.53
N PRO A 216 -5.79 -20.08 -2.11
CA PRO A 216 -4.41 -19.62 -2.24
C PRO A 216 -3.98 -19.52 -3.71
N TYR A 217 -2.92 -18.75 -3.95
CA TYR A 217 -2.23 -18.75 -5.24
C TYR A 217 -1.59 -20.11 -5.51
N THR A 218 -1.51 -20.49 -6.76
CA THR A 218 -0.70 -21.63 -7.22
C THR A 218 0.78 -21.23 -7.36
N ASP A 219 1.56 -21.94 -8.13
CA ASP A 219 2.97 -21.64 -8.42
C ASP A 219 3.16 -20.46 -9.39
N ARG A 220 2.07 -19.97 -9.99
CA ARG A 220 2.04 -18.85 -10.94
C ARG A 220 0.73 -18.09 -10.82
N LEU A 221 0.76 -16.83 -11.28
CA LEU A 221 -0.45 -16.03 -11.42
C LEU A 221 -1.26 -16.48 -12.64
N THR A 222 -2.56 -16.56 -12.46
CA THR A 222 -3.55 -16.86 -13.50
C THR A 222 -4.45 -15.65 -13.72
N SER A 223 -5.27 -15.65 -14.77
CA SER A 223 -6.21 -14.54 -15.04
C SER A 223 -7.21 -14.30 -13.90
N SER A 224 -7.56 -15.33 -13.14
CA SER A 224 -8.45 -15.22 -11.98
C SER A 224 -7.79 -14.62 -10.73
N ASP A 225 -6.47 -14.44 -10.73
CA ASP A 225 -5.73 -13.86 -9.61
C ASP A 225 -5.57 -12.33 -9.75
N TYR A 226 -6.09 -11.74 -10.81
CA TYR A 226 -6.17 -10.30 -11.01
C TYR A 226 -7.60 -9.84 -10.76
N ALA A 227 -7.75 -8.67 -10.14
CA ALA A 227 -9.08 -8.05 -10.07
C ALA A 227 -9.54 -7.66 -11.48
N ALA A 228 -10.81 -7.88 -11.75
CA ALA A 228 -11.44 -7.49 -13.00
C ALA A 228 -11.60 -5.97 -13.14
#